data_dc661e4d4c7a1e3aba47add38bcb9a63
#
_entry.id   dc661e4d4c7a1e3aba47add38bcb9a63
#
_cell.length_a   1.000
_cell.length_b   1.000
_cell.length_c   1.000
_cell.angle_alpha   90.00
_cell.angle_beta   90.00
_cell.angle_gamma   90.00
#
_symmetry.space_group_name_H-M   'P 1'
#
loop_
_entity.id
_entity.type
_entity.pdbx_description
1 polymer ?
#
loop_
_entity_poly.entity_id
_entity_poly.type
_entity_poly.pdbx_seq_one_letter_code
_entity_poly.pdbx_strand_id
1 'polypeptide(L)'
;MTAPYLGNPKRTIEVLQKYEFVFQKKFGQNFLIDTHVLDKIVNAAEITKEDFVLEIGPGIGTMTQYLASAAREVFAVEIDKALIPILEDTLQDYENVTILNEDILKVDIRKLAEERNGGKPIKVVANLPYYITTPIIMGLFEGEVPIDSITVMVQKEVADRMQVGPGTKDYGALSLAVQYYAEPYIVANVPPNCFMPRPKVGSAVIRLTRHEKPPVAVEDTKLMFCIIRASFNQRRKTLANGLKNSPELSFTKEEIQNVIAACGFPEGIRGEALTLEAFAALANAFVKLR
;
A
#
# COMPACT_ATOMS: atom_id res chain seq x y z
N MET A 1 -10.86 -14.74 -24.93
CA MET A 1 -11.08 -13.92 -23.72
C MET A 1 -12.12 -12.85 -24.04
N THR A 2 -13.13 -12.74 -23.20
CA THR A 2 -14.17 -11.70 -23.32
C THR A 2 -13.55 -10.34 -23.00
N ALA A 3 -13.90 -9.31 -23.78
CA ALA A 3 -13.41 -7.94 -23.47
C ALA A 3 -14.06 -7.44 -22.17
N PRO A 4 -13.33 -6.68 -21.34
CA PRO A 4 -13.90 -6.09 -20.13
C PRO A 4 -15.15 -5.26 -20.45
N TYR A 5 -16.24 -5.47 -19.71
CA TYR A 5 -17.50 -4.75 -19.92
C TYR A 5 -17.91 -3.89 -18.71
N LEU A 6 -17.36 -4.16 -17.54
CA LEU A 6 -17.50 -3.32 -16.36
C LEU A 6 -16.61 -2.07 -16.49
N GLY A 7 -16.80 -1.09 -15.61
CA GLY A 7 -16.16 0.23 -15.72
C GLY A 7 -17.02 1.27 -16.41
N ASN A 8 -18.08 0.85 -17.10
CA ASN A 8 -19.14 1.74 -17.57
C ASN A 8 -20.19 1.89 -16.47
N PRO A 9 -20.59 3.12 -16.08
CA PRO A 9 -21.58 3.37 -15.02
C PRO A 9 -22.88 2.60 -15.22
N LYS A 10 -23.39 2.51 -16.45
CA LYS A 10 -24.63 1.80 -16.75
C LYS A 10 -24.52 0.31 -16.41
N ARG A 11 -23.44 -0.34 -16.84
CA ARG A 11 -23.20 -1.77 -16.57
C ARG A 11 -23.02 -2.05 -15.07
N THR A 12 -22.29 -1.20 -14.37
CA THR A 12 -22.16 -1.28 -12.92
C THR A 12 -23.50 -1.20 -12.21
N ILE A 13 -24.39 -0.25 -12.62
CA ILE A 13 -25.72 -0.13 -12.05
C ILE A 13 -26.56 -1.38 -12.33
N GLU A 14 -26.56 -1.89 -13.57
CA GLU A 14 -27.28 -3.11 -13.95
C GLU A 14 -26.90 -4.30 -13.06
N VAL A 15 -25.60 -4.50 -12.81
CA VAL A 15 -25.10 -5.56 -11.92
C VAL A 15 -25.57 -5.35 -10.49
N LEU A 16 -25.40 -4.14 -9.94
CA LEU A 16 -25.80 -3.85 -8.57
C LEU A 16 -27.32 -4.02 -8.35
N GLN A 17 -28.13 -3.62 -9.33
CA GLN A 17 -29.58 -3.82 -9.30
C GLN A 17 -29.99 -5.29 -9.41
N LYS A 18 -29.33 -6.08 -10.28
CA LYS A 18 -29.58 -7.52 -10.43
C LYS A 18 -29.45 -8.27 -9.10
N TYR A 19 -28.49 -7.86 -8.26
CA TYR A 19 -28.19 -8.48 -6.98
C TYR A 19 -28.78 -7.74 -5.78
N GLU A 20 -29.60 -6.71 -6.00
CA GLU A 20 -30.15 -5.85 -4.92
C GLU A 20 -29.05 -5.43 -3.92
N PHE A 21 -27.85 -5.12 -4.45
CA PHE A 21 -26.67 -4.91 -3.63
C PHE A 21 -26.76 -3.64 -2.79
N VAL A 22 -26.49 -3.78 -1.49
CA VAL A 22 -26.47 -2.67 -0.53
C VAL A 22 -25.06 -2.39 -0.08
N PHE A 23 -24.57 -1.18 -0.36
CA PHE A 23 -23.22 -0.73 0.03
C PHE A 23 -23.01 -0.79 1.54
N GLN A 24 -21.94 -1.45 1.96
CA GLN A 24 -21.61 -1.57 3.37
C GLN A 24 -20.56 -0.52 3.77
N LYS A 25 -20.99 0.47 4.57
CA LYS A 25 -20.09 1.56 5.04
C LYS A 25 -18.85 1.08 5.77
N LYS A 26 -18.96 -0.04 6.49
CA LYS A 26 -17.82 -0.64 7.24
C LYS A 26 -16.67 -1.07 6.36
N PHE A 27 -16.90 -1.38 5.08
CA PHE A 27 -15.87 -1.77 4.12
C PHE A 27 -15.40 -0.60 3.25
N GLY A 28 -15.95 0.61 3.39
CA GLY A 28 -15.52 1.78 2.63
C GLY A 28 -15.67 1.63 1.11
N GLN A 29 -16.66 0.87 0.65
CA GLN A 29 -16.87 0.50 -0.76
C GLN A 29 -17.11 1.72 -1.65
N ASN A 30 -16.23 1.93 -2.63
CA ASN A 30 -16.34 2.92 -3.70
C ASN A 30 -15.88 2.24 -4.99
N PHE A 31 -16.82 1.80 -5.82
CA PHE A 31 -16.50 1.09 -7.06
C PHE A 31 -16.09 2.07 -8.15
N LEU A 32 -14.99 1.78 -8.81
CA LEU A 32 -14.49 2.57 -9.92
C LEU A 32 -15.38 2.35 -11.15
N ILE A 33 -15.85 3.45 -11.77
CA ILE A 33 -16.76 3.46 -12.90
C ILE A 33 -16.23 4.30 -14.07
N ASP A 34 -14.91 4.34 -14.22
CA ASP A 34 -14.23 5.12 -15.26
C ASP A 34 -13.18 4.25 -15.96
N THR A 35 -13.44 3.94 -17.24
CA THR A 35 -12.59 3.08 -18.06
C THR A 35 -11.21 3.68 -18.30
N HIS A 36 -11.10 5.00 -18.45
CA HIS A 36 -9.80 5.65 -18.64
C HIS A 36 -8.90 5.56 -17.40
N VAL A 37 -9.50 5.56 -16.22
CA VAL A 37 -8.74 5.36 -14.97
C VAL A 37 -8.30 3.90 -14.86
N LEU A 38 -9.17 2.93 -15.22
CA LEU A 38 -8.82 1.50 -15.27
C LEU A 38 -7.64 1.25 -16.21
N ASP A 39 -7.70 1.80 -17.44
CA ASP A 39 -6.61 1.69 -18.41
C ASP A 39 -5.29 2.27 -17.86
N LYS A 40 -5.34 3.43 -17.18
CA LYS A 40 -4.16 4.02 -16.55
C LYS A 40 -3.57 3.13 -15.46
N ILE A 41 -4.41 2.48 -14.63
CA ILE A 41 -3.96 1.57 -13.58
C ILE A 41 -3.23 0.37 -14.22
N VAL A 42 -3.87 -0.30 -15.18
CA VAL A 42 -3.31 -1.51 -15.80
C VAL A 42 -2.03 -1.20 -16.57
N ASN A 43 -2.01 -0.09 -17.32
CA ASN A 43 -0.80 0.35 -18.03
C ASN A 43 0.34 0.71 -17.06
N ALA A 44 0.03 1.42 -15.98
CA ALA A 44 1.03 1.78 -14.98
C ALA A 44 1.56 0.58 -14.20
N ALA A 45 0.75 -0.47 -14.02
CA ALA A 45 1.19 -1.71 -13.38
C ALA A 45 2.09 -2.56 -14.30
N GLU A 46 2.22 -2.20 -15.59
CA GLU A 46 3.06 -2.88 -16.59
C GLU A 46 2.84 -4.40 -16.60
N ILE A 47 1.57 -4.81 -16.55
CA ILE A 47 1.18 -6.21 -16.46
C ILE A 47 1.35 -6.89 -17.83
N THR A 48 1.95 -8.06 -17.83
CA THR A 48 2.16 -8.91 -19.00
C THR A 48 1.56 -10.30 -18.81
N LYS A 49 1.52 -11.09 -19.87
CA LYS A 49 1.05 -12.49 -19.84
C LYS A 49 1.94 -13.46 -19.05
N GLU A 50 3.05 -12.97 -18.52
CA GLU A 50 3.93 -13.75 -17.62
C GLU A 50 3.62 -13.48 -16.13
N ASP A 51 2.87 -12.39 -15.83
CA ASP A 51 2.71 -11.93 -14.48
C ASP A 51 1.60 -12.65 -13.72
N PHE A 52 1.90 -12.93 -12.44
CA PHE A 52 0.92 -13.24 -11.41
C PHE A 52 0.54 -11.96 -10.68
N VAL A 53 -0.75 -11.66 -10.66
CA VAL A 53 -1.30 -10.45 -10.06
C VAL A 53 -2.13 -10.80 -8.83
N LEU A 54 -1.80 -10.19 -7.68
CA LEU A 54 -2.66 -10.18 -6.50
C LEU A 54 -3.53 -8.93 -6.54
N GLU A 55 -4.84 -9.11 -6.64
CA GLU A 55 -5.81 -8.02 -6.49
C GLU A 55 -6.40 -8.01 -5.09
N ILE A 56 -6.41 -6.85 -4.43
CA ILE A 56 -6.98 -6.68 -3.10
C ILE A 56 -8.27 -5.86 -3.19
N GLY A 57 -9.39 -6.46 -2.80
CA GLY A 57 -10.71 -5.84 -2.86
C GLY A 57 -11.24 -5.67 -4.30
N PRO A 58 -11.49 -6.76 -5.04
CA PRO A 58 -11.99 -6.71 -6.42
C PRO A 58 -13.37 -6.04 -6.53
N GLY A 59 -14.13 -5.96 -5.43
CA GLY A 59 -15.46 -5.40 -5.42
C GLY A 59 -16.43 -6.21 -6.28
N ILE A 60 -16.97 -5.63 -7.34
CA ILE A 60 -17.82 -6.34 -8.32
C ILE A 60 -17.04 -6.92 -9.51
N GLY A 61 -15.70 -6.93 -9.44
CA GLY A 61 -14.85 -7.47 -10.50
C GLY A 61 -14.47 -6.49 -11.61
N THR A 62 -14.73 -5.19 -11.42
CA THR A 62 -14.49 -4.18 -12.46
C THR A 62 -13.02 -4.16 -12.90
N MET A 63 -12.10 -3.99 -11.97
CA MET A 63 -10.66 -3.96 -12.28
C MET A 63 -10.15 -5.36 -12.60
N THR A 64 -10.71 -6.40 -11.97
CA THR A 64 -10.35 -7.80 -12.19
C THR A 64 -10.45 -8.19 -13.65
N GLN A 65 -11.51 -7.77 -14.39
CA GLN A 65 -11.67 -8.04 -15.80
C GLN A 65 -10.51 -7.48 -16.65
N TYR A 66 -10.05 -6.28 -16.33
CA TYR A 66 -8.92 -5.64 -17.02
C TYR A 66 -7.61 -6.36 -16.68
N LEU A 67 -7.40 -6.69 -15.41
CA LEU A 67 -6.22 -7.44 -14.96
C LEU A 67 -6.17 -8.83 -15.59
N ALA A 68 -7.28 -9.57 -15.61
CA ALA A 68 -7.38 -10.90 -16.22
C ALA A 68 -7.08 -10.89 -17.72
N SER A 69 -7.48 -9.81 -18.40
CA SER A 69 -7.18 -9.64 -19.83
C SER A 69 -5.69 -9.42 -20.10
N ALA A 70 -4.94 -8.86 -19.13
CA ALA A 70 -3.52 -8.54 -19.27
C ALA A 70 -2.58 -9.59 -18.66
N ALA A 71 -2.94 -10.17 -17.51
CA ALA A 71 -2.11 -11.06 -16.71
C ALA A 71 -2.13 -12.53 -17.19
N ARG A 72 -1.16 -13.30 -16.71
CA ARG A 72 -1.18 -14.77 -16.74
C ARG A 72 -2.26 -15.29 -15.80
N GLU A 73 -2.29 -14.79 -14.59
CA GLU A 73 -3.20 -15.19 -13.52
C GLU A 73 -3.50 -14.02 -12.60
N VAL A 74 -4.75 -13.92 -12.15
CA VAL A 74 -5.19 -12.97 -11.14
C VAL A 74 -5.72 -13.75 -9.94
N PHE A 75 -5.19 -13.45 -8.77
CA PHE A 75 -5.69 -13.94 -7.49
C PHE A 75 -6.32 -12.78 -6.73
N ALA A 76 -7.64 -12.80 -6.58
CA ALA A 76 -8.43 -11.73 -6.00
C ALA A 76 -8.88 -12.08 -4.57
N VAL A 77 -8.60 -11.22 -3.60
CA VAL A 77 -8.98 -11.40 -2.20
C VAL A 77 -10.06 -10.40 -1.81
N GLU A 78 -11.25 -10.89 -1.47
CA GLU A 78 -12.42 -10.08 -1.12
C GLU A 78 -12.94 -10.42 0.29
N ILE A 79 -13.07 -9.40 1.14
CA ILE A 79 -13.53 -9.55 2.52
C ILE A 79 -15.06 -9.61 2.62
N ASP A 80 -15.78 -8.94 1.71
CA ASP A 80 -17.23 -8.88 1.73
C ASP A 80 -17.86 -10.11 1.07
N LYS A 81 -18.34 -11.04 1.89
CA LYS A 81 -19.01 -12.25 1.43
C LYS A 81 -20.21 -11.97 0.50
N ALA A 82 -20.85 -10.81 0.63
CA ALA A 82 -21.99 -10.44 -0.22
C ALA A 82 -21.57 -10.17 -1.68
N LEU A 83 -20.29 -9.90 -1.93
CA LEU A 83 -19.76 -9.69 -3.27
C LEU A 83 -19.37 -10.99 -4.00
N ILE A 84 -19.21 -12.10 -3.29
CA ILE A 84 -18.76 -13.36 -3.91
C ILE A 84 -19.70 -13.84 -5.01
N PRO A 85 -21.03 -13.92 -4.84
CA PRO A 85 -21.93 -14.32 -5.93
C PRO A 85 -21.89 -13.37 -7.13
N ILE A 86 -21.63 -12.08 -6.89
CA ILE A 86 -21.48 -11.08 -7.96
C ILE A 86 -20.20 -11.33 -8.73
N LEU A 87 -19.09 -11.59 -8.04
CA LEU A 87 -17.81 -11.90 -8.63
C LEU A 87 -17.85 -13.19 -9.47
N GLU A 88 -18.52 -14.22 -8.96
CA GLU A 88 -18.73 -15.47 -9.71
C GLU A 88 -19.47 -15.25 -11.04
N ASP A 89 -20.49 -14.38 -11.05
CA ASP A 89 -21.25 -14.02 -12.27
C ASP A 89 -20.41 -13.12 -13.21
N THR A 90 -19.80 -12.08 -12.68
CA THR A 90 -19.09 -11.07 -13.50
C THR A 90 -17.77 -11.57 -14.06
N LEU A 91 -17.20 -12.61 -13.47
CA LEU A 91 -15.90 -13.18 -13.85
C LEU A 91 -16.00 -14.59 -14.43
N GLN A 92 -17.21 -15.13 -14.67
CA GLN A 92 -17.43 -16.49 -15.17
C GLN A 92 -16.70 -16.82 -16.49
N ASP A 93 -16.45 -15.81 -17.32
CA ASP A 93 -15.77 -15.95 -18.61
C ASP A 93 -14.24 -15.84 -18.52
N TYR A 94 -13.67 -15.68 -17.30
CA TYR A 94 -12.24 -15.51 -17.08
C TYR A 94 -11.65 -16.71 -16.35
N GLU A 95 -11.10 -17.66 -17.08
CA GLU A 95 -10.54 -18.92 -16.55
C GLU A 95 -9.26 -18.71 -15.72
N ASN A 96 -8.61 -17.55 -15.85
CA ASN A 96 -7.36 -17.20 -15.16
C ASN A 96 -7.57 -16.37 -13.88
N VAL A 97 -8.79 -16.37 -13.33
CA VAL A 97 -9.10 -15.65 -12.09
C VAL A 97 -9.44 -16.63 -10.97
N THR A 98 -8.83 -16.46 -9.83
CA THR A 98 -9.17 -17.16 -8.58
C THR A 98 -9.65 -16.16 -7.54
N ILE A 99 -10.79 -16.43 -6.89
CA ILE A 99 -11.37 -15.59 -5.86
C ILE A 99 -11.20 -16.28 -4.50
N LEU A 100 -10.69 -15.53 -3.51
CA LEU A 100 -10.63 -15.97 -2.12
C LEU A 100 -11.46 -15.01 -1.26
N ASN A 101 -12.46 -15.55 -0.52
CA ASN A 101 -13.19 -14.75 0.46
C ASN A 101 -12.47 -14.80 1.81
N GLU A 102 -11.63 -13.80 2.06
CA GLU A 102 -10.85 -13.67 3.30
C GLU A 102 -10.43 -12.21 3.53
N ASP A 103 -10.02 -11.90 4.75
CA ASP A 103 -9.32 -10.65 5.08
C ASP A 103 -7.87 -10.72 4.59
N ILE A 104 -7.47 -9.79 3.74
CA ILE A 104 -6.10 -9.75 3.18
C ILE A 104 -5.01 -9.73 4.25
N LEU A 105 -5.27 -9.13 5.42
CA LEU A 105 -4.33 -9.10 6.54
C LEU A 105 -4.10 -10.46 7.20
N LYS A 106 -4.92 -11.47 6.87
CA LYS A 106 -4.78 -12.86 7.35
C LYS A 106 -4.24 -13.81 6.30
N VAL A 107 -4.15 -13.36 5.04
CA VAL A 107 -3.62 -14.18 3.94
C VAL A 107 -2.10 -14.23 4.03
N ASP A 108 -1.55 -15.43 4.03
CA ASP A 108 -0.11 -15.63 3.87
C ASP A 108 0.28 -15.44 2.39
N ILE A 109 0.55 -14.17 2.03
CA ILE A 109 0.86 -13.78 0.66
C ILE A 109 2.20 -14.36 0.20
N ARG A 110 3.15 -14.58 1.11
CA ARG A 110 4.43 -15.20 0.78
C ARG A 110 4.22 -16.65 0.33
N LYS A 111 3.45 -17.41 1.11
CA LYS A 111 3.07 -18.78 0.75
C LYS A 111 2.29 -18.83 -0.57
N LEU A 112 1.35 -17.89 -0.76
CA LEU A 112 0.60 -17.75 -2.01
C LEU A 112 1.53 -17.53 -3.21
N ALA A 113 2.51 -16.63 -3.09
CA ALA A 113 3.49 -16.36 -4.15
C ALA A 113 4.36 -17.59 -4.43
N GLU A 114 4.73 -18.35 -3.40
CA GLU A 114 5.49 -19.60 -3.56
C GLU A 114 4.70 -20.68 -4.29
N GLU A 115 3.46 -20.92 -3.88
CA GLU A 115 2.59 -21.98 -4.45
C GLU A 115 2.10 -21.65 -5.87
N ARG A 116 1.78 -20.39 -6.19
CA ARG A 116 1.15 -19.97 -7.45
C ARG A 116 2.11 -19.31 -8.44
N ASN A 117 3.24 -18.80 -7.96
CA ASN A 117 4.22 -18.10 -8.80
C ASN A 117 5.66 -18.66 -8.65
N GLY A 118 5.84 -19.78 -7.97
CA GLY A 118 7.14 -20.39 -7.76
C GLY A 118 8.13 -19.49 -6.99
N GLY A 119 7.63 -18.68 -6.07
CA GLY A 119 8.42 -17.74 -5.29
C GLY A 119 8.94 -16.51 -6.06
N LYS A 120 8.58 -16.38 -7.35
CA LYS A 120 8.95 -15.19 -8.14
C LYS A 120 8.19 -13.96 -7.66
N PRO A 121 8.73 -12.75 -7.90
CA PRO A 121 8.03 -11.51 -7.58
C PRO A 121 6.64 -11.41 -8.19
N ILE A 122 5.70 -10.88 -7.42
CA ILE A 122 4.30 -10.68 -7.81
C ILE A 122 3.99 -9.20 -7.97
N LYS A 123 3.00 -8.89 -8.78
CA LYS A 123 2.43 -7.54 -8.89
C LYS A 123 1.18 -7.44 -8.04
N VAL A 124 1.06 -6.38 -7.25
CA VAL A 124 -0.13 -6.12 -6.43
C VAL A 124 -0.89 -4.94 -7.03
N VAL A 125 -2.19 -5.13 -7.26
CA VAL A 125 -3.06 -4.06 -7.76
C VAL A 125 -4.29 -3.96 -6.88
N ALA A 126 -4.69 -2.73 -6.50
CA ALA A 126 -5.86 -2.57 -5.63
C ALA A 126 -6.50 -1.19 -5.75
N ASN A 127 -7.82 -1.15 -5.58
CA ASN A 127 -8.57 0.04 -5.20
C ASN A 127 -8.83 -0.04 -3.68
N LEU A 128 -7.89 0.46 -2.87
CA LEU A 128 -7.90 0.23 -1.43
C LEU A 128 -8.93 1.08 -0.69
N PRO A 129 -9.69 0.48 0.25
CA PRO A 129 -10.47 1.24 1.21
C PRO A 129 -9.57 2.16 2.04
N TYR A 130 -9.98 3.42 2.18
CA TYR A 130 -9.12 4.47 2.75
C TYR A 130 -8.65 4.21 4.19
N TYR A 131 -9.49 3.52 4.99
CA TYR A 131 -9.19 3.28 6.41
C TYR A 131 -8.11 2.21 6.66
N ILE A 132 -7.80 1.37 5.63
CA ILE A 132 -6.89 0.22 5.77
C ILE A 132 -5.68 0.30 4.84
N THR A 133 -5.53 1.37 4.07
CA THR A 133 -4.45 1.57 3.10
C THR A 133 -3.06 1.37 3.72
N THR A 134 -2.76 2.09 4.81
CA THR A 134 -1.42 2.00 5.46
C THR A 134 -1.12 0.62 6.01
N PRO A 135 -2.00 -0.04 6.80
CA PRO A 135 -1.77 -1.41 7.24
C PRO A 135 -1.50 -2.41 6.12
N ILE A 136 -2.23 -2.32 4.99
CA ILE A 136 -2.03 -3.22 3.86
C ILE A 136 -0.65 -2.99 3.22
N ILE A 137 -0.29 -1.75 2.88
CA ILE A 137 0.99 -1.44 2.24
C ILE A 137 2.16 -1.82 3.15
N MET A 138 2.07 -1.53 4.44
CA MET A 138 3.11 -1.89 5.40
C MET A 138 3.23 -3.42 5.55
N GLY A 139 2.09 -4.13 5.64
CA GLY A 139 2.09 -5.59 5.69
C GLY A 139 2.73 -6.25 4.47
N LEU A 140 2.51 -5.70 3.27
CA LEU A 140 3.15 -6.16 2.04
C LEU A 140 4.68 -5.97 2.06
N PHE A 141 5.16 -4.86 2.60
CA PHE A 141 6.60 -4.58 2.66
C PHE A 141 7.32 -5.32 3.79
N GLU A 142 6.74 -5.33 4.99
CA GLU A 142 7.34 -5.93 6.20
C GLU A 142 7.21 -7.47 6.21
N GLY A 143 6.24 -8.02 5.47
CA GLY A 143 5.97 -9.47 5.40
C GLY A 143 6.96 -10.28 4.56
N GLU A 144 8.06 -9.69 4.08
CA GLU A 144 9.05 -10.35 3.23
C GLU A 144 8.43 -10.99 1.96
N VAL A 145 7.30 -10.45 1.52
CA VAL A 145 6.62 -10.90 0.30
C VAL A 145 7.49 -10.56 -0.91
N PRO A 146 7.70 -11.48 -1.86
CA PRO A 146 8.39 -11.18 -3.10
C PRO A 146 7.49 -10.30 -3.99
N ILE A 147 7.65 -8.99 -3.88
CA ILE A 147 6.87 -8.00 -4.64
C ILE A 147 7.77 -7.36 -5.69
N ASP A 148 7.27 -7.27 -6.92
CA ASP A 148 7.83 -6.46 -8.00
C ASP A 148 7.36 -5.01 -7.86
N SER A 149 6.05 -4.84 -7.85
CA SER A 149 5.43 -3.52 -7.75
C SER A 149 4.05 -3.58 -7.09
N ILE A 150 3.64 -2.44 -6.52
CA ILE A 150 2.32 -2.22 -5.94
C ILE A 150 1.70 -1.02 -6.66
N THR A 151 0.63 -1.24 -7.42
CA THR A 151 -0.13 -0.16 -8.09
C THR A 151 -1.48 -0.03 -7.41
N VAL A 152 -1.67 1.03 -6.64
CA VAL A 152 -2.87 1.17 -5.81
C VAL A 152 -3.54 2.52 -5.99
N MET A 153 -4.86 2.50 -5.87
CA MET A 153 -5.65 3.72 -5.75
C MET A 153 -5.95 3.96 -4.28
N VAL A 154 -5.59 5.15 -3.81
CA VAL A 154 -5.71 5.57 -2.42
C VAL A 154 -6.22 7.01 -2.33
N GLN A 155 -6.53 7.52 -1.13
CA GLN A 155 -6.79 8.96 -0.98
C GLN A 155 -5.60 9.78 -1.48
N LYS A 156 -5.89 10.89 -2.18
CA LYS A 156 -4.84 11.78 -2.71
C LYS A 156 -3.86 12.21 -1.64
N GLU A 157 -4.33 12.60 -0.46
CA GLU A 157 -3.48 12.98 0.67
C GLU A 157 -2.50 11.86 1.08
N VAL A 158 -2.95 10.60 1.04
CA VAL A 158 -2.09 9.44 1.39
C VAL A 158 -1.04 9.21 0.32
N ALA A 159 -1.40 9.32 -0.97
CA ALA A 159 -0.44 9.23 -2.07
C ALA A 159 0.60 10.36 -2.00
N ASP A 160 0.16 11.59 -1.74
CA ASP A 160 1.06 12.75 -1.58
C ASP A 160 2.07 12.51 -0.43
N ARG A 161 1.62 11.95 0.70
CA ARG A 161 2.50 11.60 1.84
C ARG A 161 3.57 10.57 1.51
N MET A 162 3.32 9.65 0.60
CA MET A 162 4.30 8.63 0.22
C MET A 162 5.51 9.22 -0.52
N GLN A 163 5.34 10.37 -1.21
CA GLN A 163 6.37 10.98 -2.05
C GLN A 163 7.13 12.13 -1.39
N VAL A 164 6.60 12.71 -0.30
CA VAL A 164 7.17 13.92 0.29
C VAL A 164 8.43 13.65 1.09
N GLY A 165 9.34 14.63 1.10
CA GLY A 165 10.57 14.64 1.88
C GLY A 165 10.47 15.41 3.19
N PRO A 166 11.59 15.48 3.94
CA PRO A 166 11.69 16.19 5.22
C PRO A 166 11.27 17.66 5.13
N GLY A 167 10.81 18.19 6.27
CA GLY A 167 10.43 19.62 6.39
C GLY A 167 9.02 19.94 5.89
N THR A 168 8.27 19.00 5.38
CA THR A 168 6.86 19.18 5.01
C THR A 168 5.93 18.69 6.12
N LYS A 169 4.72 19.26 6.20
CA LYS A 169 3.72 18.83 7.18
C LYS A 169 3.23 17.39 6.98
N ASP A 170 3.32 16.90 5.74
CA ASP A 170 2.80 15.59 5.34
C ASP A 170 3.87 14.48 5.43
N TYR A 171 5.14 14.85 5.63
CA TYR A 171 6.24 13.93 5.86
C TYR A 171 6.09 13.16 7.17
N GLY A 172 6.30 11.85 7.14
CA GLY A 172 6.11 11.00 8.30
C GLY A 172 6.60 9.57 8.11
N ALA A 173 6.21 8.71 9.05
CA ALA A 173 6.61 7.29 9.04
C ALA A 173 6.22 6.58 7.74
N LEU A 174 5.05 6.89 7.16
CA LEU A 174 4.62 6.32 5.88
C LEU A 174 5.55 6.74 4.73
N SER A 175 5.96 8.02 4.68
CA SER A 175 6.88 8.50 3.65
C SER A 175 8.20 7.73 3.68
N LEU A 176 8.79 7.62 4.88
CA LEU A 176 10.06 6.91 5.12
C LEU A 176 9.95 5.41 4.82
N ALA A 177 8.86 4.78 5.25
CA ALA A 177 8.66 3.36 5.00
C ALA A 177 8.53 3.06 3.50
N VAL A 178 7.68 3.81 2.80
CA VAL A 178 7.52 3.63 1.35
C VAL A 178 8.86 3.86 0.63
N GLN A 179 9.55 4.97 0.92
CA GLN A 179 10.82 5.31 0.25
C GLN A 179 11.98 4.37 0.60
N TYR A 180 11.91 3.66 1.72
CA TYR A 180 12.87 2.60 2.05
C TYR A 180 12.67 1.34 1.20
N TYR A 181 11.41 0.96 0.95
CA TYR A 181 11.10 -0.28 0.25
C TYR A 181 10.89 -0.12 -1.25
N ALA A 182 10.47 1.08 -1.70
CA ALA A 182 10.05 1.31 -3.08
C ALA A 182 10.25 2.76 -3.52
N GLU A 183 10.28 2.95 -4.83
CA GLU A 183 10.18 4.26 -5.47
C GLU A 183 8.70 4.59 -5.73
N PRO A 184 8.13 5.63 -5.08
CA PRO A 184 6.75 6.03 -5.30
C PRO A 184 6.60 6.95 -6.52
N TYR A 185 5.60 6.67 -7.36
CA TYR A 185 5.25 7.48 -8.51
C TYR A 185 3.74 7.66 -8.63
N ILE A 186 3.24 8.92 -8.56
CA ILE A 186 1.82 9.22 -8.78
C ILE A 186 1.51 9.15 -10.28
N VAL A 187 0.69 8.18 -10.66
CA VAL A 187 0.27 7.92 -12.05
C VAL A 187 -0.83 8.89 -12.48
N ALA A 188 -1.83 9.09 -11.63
CA ALA A 188 -2.98 9.94 -11.95
C ALA A 188 -3.70 10.43 -10.69
N ASN A 189 -4.26 11.63 -10.74
CA ASN A 189 -5.28 12.08 -9.80
C ASN A 189 -6.66 11.63 -10.30
N VAL A 190 -7.50 11.14 -9.40
CA VAL A 190 -8.81 10.56 -9.70
C VAL A 190 -9.90 11.32 -8.94
N PRO A 191 -10.76 12.06 -9.63
CA PRO A 191 -11.82 12.82 -8.98
C PRO A 191 -12.95 11.93 -8.47
N PRO A 192 -13.73 12.39 -7.47
CA PRO A 192 -14.80 11.59 -6.85
C PRO A 192 -15.89 11.09 -7.79
N ASN A 193 -16.12 11.76 -8.92
CA ASN A 193 -17.13 11.37 -9.91
C ASN A 193 -16.78 10.10 -10.70
N CYS A 194 -15.55 9.62 -10.59
CA CYS A 194 -15.13 8.33 -11.17
C CYS A 194 -15.58 7.12 -10.32
N PHE A 195 -16.32 7.35 -9.22
CA PHE A 195 -16.71 6.28 -8.28
C PHE A 195 -18.21 6.25 -8.01
N MET A 196 -18.67 5.06 -7.65
CA MET A 196 -20.02 4.80 -7.14
C MET A 196 -19.93 3.94 -5.85
N PRO A 197 -20.45 4.44 -4.72
CA PRO A 197 -20.87 5.83 -4.46
C PRO A 197 -19.69 6.81 -4.51
N ARG A 198 -19.96 8.09 -4.66
CA ARG A 198 -18.91 9.11 -4.71
C ARG A 198 -18.27 9.31 -3.34
N PRO A 199 -16.93 9.17 -3.20
CA PRO A 199 -16.23 9.52 -1.97
C PRO A 199 -16.24 11.05 -1.75
N LYS A 200 -15.99 11.47 -0.51
CA LYS A 200 -15.96 12.90 -0.15
C LYS A 200 -14.67 13.61 -0.58
N VAL A 201 -13.62 12.85 -0.87
CA VAL A 201 -12.25 13.35 -1.19
C VAL A 201 -11.76 12.71 -2.49
N GLY A 202 -10.84 13.38 -3.17
CA GLY A 202 -10.18 12.84 -4.36
C GLY A 202 -9.25 11.70 -4.01
N SER A 203 -9.02 10.84 -4.99
CA SER A 203 -8.07 9.73 -4.95
C SER A 203 -6.86 10.02 -5.85
N ALA A 204 -5.85 9.19 -5.73
CA ALA A 204 -4.76 9.11 -6.69
C ALA A 204 -4.39 7.64 -6.92
N VAL A 205 -3.98 7.34 -8.14
CA VAL A 205 -3.29 6.09 -8.46
C VAL A 205 -1.80 6.33 -8.23
N ILE A 206 -1.19 5.49 -7.39
CA ILE A 206 0.23 5.51 -7.12
C ILE A 206 0.83 4.15 -7.42
N ARG A 207 1.99 4.13 -8.09
CA ARG A 207 2.83 2.95 -8.27
C ARG A 207 4.01 3.03 -7.32
N LEU A 208 4.28 1.93 -6.64
CA LEU A 208 5.42 1.72 -5.76
C LEU A 208 6.27 0.61 -6.39
N THR A 209 7.38 0.97 -7.04
CA THR A 209 8.30 0.00 -7.65
C THR A 209 9.32 -0.41 -6.60
N ARG A 210 9.38 -1.69 -6.26
CA ARG A 210 10.27 -2.18 -5.20
C ARG A 210 11.74 -1.96 -5.59
N HIS A 211 12.53 -1.47 -4.65
CA HIS A 211 13.97 -1.39 -4.82
C HIS A 211 14.60 -2.78 -4.85
N GLU A 212 15.53 -3.02 -5.76
CA GLU A 212 16.34 -4.25 -5.77
C GLU A 212 17.19 -4.37 -4.50
N LYS A 213 17.66 -3.23 -4.00
CA LYS A 213 18.40 -3.12 -2.74
C LYS A 213 17.90 -1.91 -1.96
N PRO A 214 17.83 -1.99 -0.62
CA PRO A 214 17.49 -0.83 0.18
C PRO A 214 18.38 0.38 -0.15
N PRO A 215 17.84 1.60 -0.23
CA PRO A 215 18.60 2.81 -0.59
C PRO A 215 19.61 3.22 0.49
N VAL A 216 19.49 2.68 1.70
CA VAL A 216 20.38 2.93 2.84
C VAL A 216 20.78 1.61 3.48
N ALA A 217 22.04 1.54 3.95
CA ALA A 217 22.55 0.38 4.68
C ALA A 217 22.15 0.46 6.17
N VAL A 218 21.40 -0.52 6.64
CA VAL A 218 20.92 -0.62 8.02
C VAL A 218 21.19 -2.01 8.58
N GLU A 219 21.82 -2.07 9.75
CA GLU A 219 22.13 -3.33 10.43
C GLU A 219 20.88 -3.97 11.07
N ASP A 220 19.97 -3.15 11.60
CA ASP A 220 18.70 -3.58 12.21
C ASP A 220 17.54 -2.71 11.68
N THR A 221 16.89 -3.20 10.61
CA THR A 221 15.76 -2.52 9.98
C THR A 221 14.56 -2.36 10.94
N LYS A 222 14.32 -3.34 11.81
CA LYS A 222 13.24 -3.28 12.81
C LYS A 222 13.48 -2.14 13.79
N LEU A 223 14.70 -2.01 14.28
CA LEU A 223 15.08 -0.90 15.16
C LEU A 223 14.92 0.46 14.46
N MET A 224 15.37 0.57 13.21
CA MET A 224 15.18 1.81 12.44
C MET A 224 13.71 2.21 12.37
N PHE A 225 12.81 1.29 12.05
CA PHE A 225 11.37 1.60 11.99
C PHE A 225 10.77 1.87 13.37
N CYS A 226 11.25 1.25 14.45
CA CYS A 226 10.87 1.64 15.82
C CYS A 226 11.28 3.08 16.12
N ILE A 227 12.50 3.49 15.75
CA ILE A 227 12.99 4.88 15.92
C ILE A 227 12.14 5.85 15.10
N ILE A 228 11.83 5.53 13.85
CA ILE A 228 10.97 6.33 12.98
C ILE A 228 9.58 6.50 13.63
N ARG A 229 8.90 5.41 13.99
CA ARG A 229 7.57 5.47 14.63
C ARG A 229 7.59 6.29 15.92
N ALA A 230 8.57 6.06 16.78
CA ALA A 230 8.74 6.82 18.04
C ALA A 230 8.90 8.33 17.79
N SER A 231 9.63 8.70 16.74
CA SER A 231 9.86 10.10 16.35
C SER A 231 8.59 10.81 15.88
N PHE A 232 7.71 10.10 15.17
CA PHE A 232 6.48 10.69 14.60
C PHE A 232 5.26 10.55 15.51
N ASN A 233 5.24 9.61 16.45
CA ASN A 233 4.16 9.50 17.44
C ASN A 233 4.07 10.75 18.35
N GLN A 234 5.18 11.45 18.55
CA GLN A 234 5.23 12.69 19.32
C GLN A 234 5.83 13.84 18.48
N ARG A 235 5.31 14.06 17.27
CA ARG A 235 5.83 14.96 16.25
C ARG A 235 6.28 16.35 16.75
N ARG A 236 5.56 16.93 17.74
CA ARG A 236 5.89 18.26 18.31
C ARG A 236 7.03 18.23 19.33
N LYS A 237 7.50 17.06 19.75
CA LYS A 237 8.62 16.91 20.70
C LYS A 237 9.95 16.80 19.97
N THR A 238 11.05 17.06 20.69
CA THR A 238 12.39 16.75 20.18
C THR A 238 12.55 15.26 19.97
N LEU A 239 13.46 14.86 19.08
CA LEU A 239 13.78 13.47 18.80
C LEU A 239 14.08 12.70 20.09
N ALA A 240 14.95 13.24 20.96
CA ALA A 240 15.32 12.63 22.23
C ALA A 240 14.10 12.32 23.12
N ASN A 241 13.16 13.25 23.22
CA ASN A 241 11.94 13.04 24.01
C ASN A 241 10.98 12.03 23.33
N GLY A 242 10.86 12.04 22.00
CA GLY A 242 10.07 11.06 21.26
C GLY A 242 10.57 9.63 21.47
N LEU A 243 11.88 9.42 21.35
CA LEU A 243 12.50 8.11 21.54
C LEU A 243 12.41 7.63 22.99
N LYS A 244 12.69 8.50 23.97
CA LYS A 244 12.62 8.15 25.41
C LYS A 244 11.23 7.69 25.84
N ASN A 245 10.19 8.28 25.28
CA ASN A 245 8.80 7.97 25.63
C ASN A 245 8.22 6.77 24.84
N SER A 246 8.98 6.16 23.96
CA SER A 246 8.54 5.00 23.20
C SER A 246 8.59 3.73 24.04
N PRO A 247 7.51 2.95 24.12
CA PRO A 247 7.54 1.66 24.81
C PRO A 247 8.34 0.59 24.05
N GLU A 248 8.63 0.81 22.77
CA GLU A 248 9.38 -0.11 21.92
C GLU A 248 10.90 0.03 22.07
N LEU A 249 11.39 1.09 22.75
CA LEU A 249 12.82 1.41 22.89
C LEU A 249 13.23 1.40 24.36
N SER A 250 14.31 0.69 24.68
CA SER A 250 14.80 0.52 26.07
C SER A 250 16.04 1.35 26.37
N PHE A 251 16.27 2.46 25.65
CA PHE A 251 17.43 3.32 25.84
C PHE A 251 17.17 4.39 26.93
N THR A 252 18.23 4.71 27.68
CA THR A 252 18.22 5.83 28.64
C THR A 252 18.20 7.17 27.89
N LYS A 253 17.82 8.24 28.57
CA LYS A 253 17.86 9.57 27.97
C LYS A 253 19.26 10.01 27.60
N GLU A 254 20.25 9.64 28.40
CA GLU A 254 21.66 9.95 28.18
C GLU A 254 22.21 9.21 26.93
N GLU A 255 21.94 7.91 26.81
CA GLU A 255 22.31 7.14 25.61
C GLU A 255 21.70 7.75 24.34
N ILE A 256 20.41 8.12 24.37
CA ILE A 256 19.74 8.75 23.23
C ILE A 256 20.43 10.07 22.85
N GLN A 257 20.72 10.93 23.82
CA GLN A 257 21.37 12.22 23.58
C GLN A 257 22.79 12.03 23.02
N ASN A 258 23.55 11.08 23.57
CA ASN A 258 24.89 10.76 23.10
C ASN A 258 24.89 10.26 21.65
N VAL A 259 23.94 9.39 21.28
CA VAL A 259 23.79 8.90 19.89
C VAL A 259 23.41 10.05 18.95
N ILE A 260 22.45 10.90 19.32
CA ILE A 260 22.05 12.06 18.51
C ILE A 260 23.26 12.98 18.26
N ALA A 261 24.02 13.29 19.30
CA ALA A 261 25.23 14.11 19.19
C ALA A 261 26.33 13.44 18.35
N ALA A 262 26.57 12.13 18.55
CA ALA A 262 27.55 11.37 17.77
C ALA A 262 27.21 11.30 16.27
N CYS A 263 25.93 11.33 15.93
CA CYS A 263 25.47 11.45 14.53
C CYS A 263 25.54 12.88 13.98
N GLY A 264 25.99 13.87 14.76
CA GLY A 264 26.13 15.27 14.31
C GLY A 264 24.82 16.07 14.32
N PHE A 265 23.78 15.59 14.99
CA PHE A 265 22.51 16.29 15.05
C PHE A 265 22.39 17.19 16.29
N PRO A 266 21.75 18.37 16.17
CA PRO A 266 21.53 19.25 17.31
C PRO A 266 20.55 18.64 18.32
N GLU A 267 20.71 18.95 19.62
CA GLU A 267 19.88 18.41 20.70
C GLU A 267 18.38 18.67 20.52
N GLY A 268 18.03 19.82 19.92
CA GLY A 268 16.65 20.23 19.69
C GLY A 268 16.00 19.64 18.42
N ILE A 269 16.70 18.78 17.67
CA ILE A 269 16.19 18.23 16.40
C ILE A 269 14.87 17.47 16.59
N ARG A 270 14.01 17.54 15.59
CA ARG A 270 12.77 16.76 15.53
C ARG A 270 12.84 15.72 14.42
N GLY A 271 12.10 14.61 14.58
CA GLY A 271 12.07 13.54 13.56
C GLY A 271 11.67 14.01 12.17
N GLU A 272 10.79 15.01 12.07
CA GLU A 272 10.34 15.57 10.77
C GLU A 272 11.44 16.28 9.96
N ALA A 273 12.57 16.59 10.56
CA ALA A 273 13.72 17.19 9.89
C ALA A 273 14.74 16.15 9.37
N LEU A 274 14.59 14.88 9.74
CA LEU A 274 15.53 13.81 9.42
C LEU A 274 15.18 13.13 8.11
N THR A 275 16.20 12.87 7.29
CA THR A 275 16.09 12.05 6.08
C THR A 275 16.13 10.55 6.41
N LEU A 276 15.90 9.69 5.43
CA LEU A 276 16.03 8.23 5.57
C LEU A 276 17.47 7.83 5.96
N GLU A 277 18.48 8.48 5.36
CA GLU A 277 19.90 8.28 5.67
C GLU A 277 20.21 8.66 7.11
N ALA A 278 19.62 9.74 7.61
CA ALA A 278 19.79 10.17 8.99
C ALA A 278 19.19 9.16 9.98
N PHE A 279 18.01 8.61 9.67
CA PHE A 279 17.42 7.54 10.47
C PHE A 279 18.23 6.25 10.43
N ALA A 280 18.80 5.90 9.27
CA ALA A 280 19.70 4.74 9.13
C ALA A 280 20.97 4.91 9.99
N ALA A 281 21.61 6.09 9.95
CA ALA A 281 22.79 6.42 10.76
C ALA A 281 22.46 6.32 12.27
N LEU A 282 21.32 6.86 12.71
CA LEU A 282 20.87 6.74 14.09
C LEU A 282 20.66 5.27 14.48
N ALA A 283 19.97 4.48 13.66
CA ALA A 283 19.70 3.08 13.95
C ALA A 283 21.00 2.29 14.11
N ASN A 284 21.96 2.46 13.18
CA ASN A 284 23.26 1.80 13.23
C ASN A 284 24.09 2.24 14.46
N ALA A 285 23.97 3.50 14.89
CA ALA A 285 24.62 3.97 16.11
C ALA A 285 23.99 3.36 17.37
N PHE A 286 22.66 3.19 17.41
CA PHE A 286 21.96 2.51 18.50
C PHE A 286 22.27 1.00 18.58
N VAL A 287 22.48 0.33 17.46
CA VAL A 287 22.89 -1.09 17.45
C VAL A 287 24.19 -1.30 18.24
N LYS A 288 25.12 -0.36 18.15
CA LYS A 288 26.42 -0.44 18.88
C LYS A 288 26.30 -0.31 20.41
N LEU A 289 25.14 0.08 20.92
CA LEU A 289 24.84 0.17 22.37
C LEU A 289 24.20 -1.11 22.92
N ARG A 290 23.77 -2.03 22.07
CA ARG A 290 23.23 -3.34 22.43
C ARG A 290 24.30 -4.39 22.55
#